data_cc66f893320a2611e5f56262b7f14b42
#
_entry.id   cc66f893320a2611e5f56262b7f14b42
#
_cell.length_a   1.000
_cell.length_b   1.000
_cell.length_c   1.000
_cell.angle_alpha   90.00
_cell.angle_beta   90.00
_cell.angle_gamma   90.00
#
_symmetry.space_group_name_H-M   'P 1'
#
loop_
_entity.id
_entity.type
_entity.pdbx_description
1 polymer ?
#
loop_
_entity_poly.entity_id
_entity_poly.type
_entity_poly.pdbx_seq_one_letter_code
_entity_poly.pdbx_strand_id
1 'polypeptide(L)'
;MILEVDALATAYGRSQVLFGISFGVRAGEVVTLLGRNGMGKTTTVRSVMGMVRPRGGTIVFEGRPLHGLPSYRVAQAGLGLVPEGRQVFPNLTVRENLVATAARRAGPAEPWTLARVFALFPQLAERRGHFGSQLSGGEQQMLAIGRALMTNPRMLILDEATEGLAPLVRIEIYRAIEDLKASGLAILIIDKDLRALTRIADRHYVLENGRVVWSGVSAELATNRELQHRYLGV
;
A
#
# COMPACT_ATOMS: atom_id res chain seq x y z
N MET A 1 -16.12 -8.45 -0.78
CA MET A 1 -14.98 -7.52 -0.66
C MET A 1 -14.02 -8.05 0.40
N ILE A 2 -12.68 -7.81 0.26
CA ILE A 2 -11.73 -8.05 1.35
C ILE A 2 -11.63 -6.81 2.24
N LEU A 3 -11.64 -5.60 1.63
CA LEU A 3 -11.72 -4.32 2.33
C LEU A 3 -12.93 -3.54 1.82
N GLU A 4 -13.71 -2.99 2.73
CA GLU A 4 -14.83 -2.09 2.46
C GLU A 4 -14.67 -0.85 3.33
N VAL A 5 -14.67 0.31 2.70
CA VAL A 5 -14.64 1.62 3.35
C VAL A 5 -15.85 2.38 2.88
N ASP A 6 -16.68 2.82 3.82
CA ASP A 6 -17.92 3.54 3.50
C ASP A 6 -18.02 4.84 4.30
N ALA A 7 -18.33 5.93 3.57
CA ALA A 7 -18.52 7.28 4.09
C ALA A 7 -17.45 7.75 5.08
N LEU A 8 -16.20 7.35 4.88
CA LEU A 8 -15.09 7.63 5.80
C LEU A 8 -14.84 9.13 5.93
N ALA A 9 -14.98 9.66 7.15
CA ALA A 9 -14.72 11.04 7.50
C ALA A 9 -13.61 11.13 8.54
N THR A 10 -12.55 11.91 8.27
CA THR A 10 -11.39 12.04 9.15
C THR A 10 -10.93 13.48 9.24
N ALA A 11 -10.46 13.88 10.43
CA ALA A 11 -9.93 15.22 10.67
C ALA A 11 -8.70 15.18 11.59
N TYR A 12 -7.82 16.16 11.46
CA TYR A 12 -6.73 16.47 12.37
C TYR A 12 -7.11 17.71 13.21
N GLY A 13 -7.37 17.51 14.50
CA GLY A 13 -7.92 18.59 15.31
C GLY A 13 -9.24 19.11 14.74
N ARG A 14 -9.31 20.40 14.38
CA ARG A 14 -10.50 21.01 13.76
C ARG A 14 -10.50 20.92 12.23
N SER A 15 -9.39 20.55 11.61
CA SER A 15 -9.23 20.51 10.14
C SER A 15 -9.73 19.19 9.59
N GLN A 16 -10.87 19.19 8.94
CA GLN A 16 -11.39 18.01 8.25
C GLN A 16 -10.65 17.80 6.94
N VAL A 17 -10.25 16.55 6.67
CA VAL A 17 -9.47 16.15 5.49
C VAL A 17 -10.25 15.19 4.61
N LEU A 18 -10.99 14.23 5.19
CA LEU A 18 -11.82 13.29 4.46
C LEU A 18 -13.31 13.60 4.68
N PHE A 19 -14.05 13.64 3.59
CA PHE A 19 -15.44 14.07 3.54
C PHE A 19 -16.36 12.98 2.98
N GLY A 20 -16.33 11.77 3.55
CA GLY A 20 -17.16 10.66 3.12
C GLY A 20 -16.53 9.85 1.98
N ILE A 21 -15.30 9.39 2.16
CA ILE A 21 -14.61 8.50 1.21
C ILE A 21 -15.24 7.12 1.26
N SER A 22 -15.67 6.61 0.10
CA SER A 22 -16.14 5.22 -0.05
C SER A 22 -15.38 4.53 -1.15
N PHE A 23 -14.79 3.37 -0.86
CA PHE A 23 -14.12 2.50 -1.81
C PHE A 23 -14.04 1.06 -1.30
N GLY A 24 -13.71 0.13 -2.17
CA GLY A 24 -13.53 -1.26 -1.77
C GLY A 24 -12.46 -1.96 -2.59
N VAL A 25 -11.90 -3.02 -2.02
CA VAL A 25 -10.92 -3.92 -2.65
C VAL A 25 -11.46 -5.34 -2.56
N ARG A 26 -11.40 -6.10 -3.66
CA ARG A 26 -11.74 -7.53 -3.68
C ARG A 26 -10.51 -8.37 -3.36
N ALA A 27 -10.70 -9.63 -3.00
CA ALA A 27 -9.59 -10.56 -2.85
C ALA A 27 -8.84 -10.71 -4.18
N GLY A 28 -7.50 -10.65 -4.14
CA GLY A 28 -6.63 -10.72 -5.33
C GLY A 28 -6.68 -9.50 -6.25
N GLU A 29 -7.47 -8.47 -5.93
CA GLU A 29 -7.58 -7.25 -6.73
C GLU A 29 -6.47 -6.26 -6.40
N VAL A 30 -5.95 -5.59 -7.42
CA VAL A 30 -5.08 -4.42 -7.28
C VAL A 30 -5.89 -3.16 -7.54
N VAL A 31 -6.01 -2.32 -6.53
CA VAL A 31 -6.75 -1.06 -6.57
C VAL A 31 -5.80 0.11 -6.32
N THR A 32 -6.03 1.25 -6.96
CA THR A 32 -5.26 2.46 -6.70
C THR A 32 -6.11 3.58 -6.11
N LEU A 33 -5.50 4.38 -5.23
CA LEU A 33 -6.01 5.70 -4.86
C LEU A 33 -5.14 6.76 -5.55
N LEU A 34 -5.72 7.47 -6.49
CA LEU A 34 -5.07 8.49 -7.31
C LEU A 34 -5.50 9.89 -6.87
N GLY A 35 -4.76 10.90 -7.30
CA GLY A 35 -5.06 12.31 -7.02
C GLY A 35 -3.80 13.08 -6.69
N ARG A 36 -3.88 14.40 -6.79
CA ARG A 36 -2.77 15.32 -6.48
C ARG A 36 -2.35 15.23 -5.01
N ASN A 37 -1.21 15.82 -4.67
CA ASN A 37 -0.78 15.89 -3.27
C ASN A 37 -1.78 16.70 -2.44
N GLY A 38 -1.98 16.30 -1.18
CA GLY A 38 -2.97 16.96 -0.30
C GLY A 38 -4.42 16.52 -0.48
N MET A 39 -4.75 15.65 -1.44
CA MET A 39 -6.14 15.22 -1.71
C MET A 39 -6.68 14.18 -0.72
N GLY A 40 -5.91 13.78 0.31
CA GLY A 40 -6.38 12.90 1.37
C GLY A 40 -5.96 11.42 1.25
N LYS A 41 -5.14 11.05 0.25
CA LYS A 41 -4.71 9.65 0.02
C LYS A 41 -4.04 9.01 1.24
N THR A 42 -2.94 9.59 1.74
CA THR A 42 -2.22 9.11 2.94
C THR A 42 -3.10 9.17 4.19
N THR A 43 -3.99 10.19 4.31
CA THR A 43 -4.95 10.24 5.43
C THR A 43 -5.94 9.08 5.36
N THR A 44 -6.38 8.69 4.16
CA THR A 44 -7.24 7.51 3.96
C THR A 44 -6.51 6.24 4.43
N VAL A 45 -5.25 6.03 4.01
CA VAL A 45 -4.43 4.91 4.48
C VAL A 45 -4.25 4.91 5.99
N ARG A 46 -3.89 6.05 6.57
CA ARG A 46 -3.71 6.18 8.04
C ARG A 46 -4.99 5.89 8.80
N SER A 47 -6.15 6.26 8.25
CA SER A 47 -7.44 5.96 8.85
C SER A 47 -7.77 4.47 8.78
N VAL A 48 -7.56 3.84 7.61
CA VAL A 48 -7.74 2.38 7.43
C VAL A 48 -6.82 1.60 8.36
N MET A 49 -5.57 2.03 8.52
CA MET A 49 -4.59 1.38 9.40
C MET A 49 -4.76 1.69 10.90
N GLY A 50 -5.80 2.46 11.29
CA GLY A 50 -6.04 2.81 12.69
C GLY A 50 -4.98 3.72 13.31
N MET A 51 -4.19 4.43 12.47
CA MET A 51 -3.20 5.42 12.90
C MET A 51 -3.84 6.77 13.19
N VAL A 52 -4.94 7.07 12.52
CA VAL A 52 -5.79 8.25 12.77
C VAL A 52 -7.20 7.75 12.97
N ARG A 53 -7.85 8.19 14.04
CA ARG A 53 -9.22 7.78 14.36
C ARG A 53 -10.21 8.54 13.47
N PRO A 54 -11.02 7.84 12.66
CA PRO A 54 -12.09 8.45 11.88
C PRO A 54 -13.15 9.11 12.78
N ARG A 55 -13.76 10.19 12.31
CA ARG A 55 -14.91 10.84 12.94
C ARG A 55 -16.24 10.20 12.55
N GLY A 56 -16.28 9.53 11.40
CA GLY A 56 -17.48 8.87 10.88
C GLY A 56 -17.16 7.89 9.77
N GLY A 57 -18.15 7.16 9.35
CA GLY A 57 -18.04 6.11 8.37
C GLY A 57 -17.63 4.76 8.98
N THR A 58 -17.50 3.76 8.13
CA THR A 58 -17.13 2.40 8.52
C THR A 58 -15.95 1.88 7.73
N ILE A 59 -15.15 1.02 8.36
CA ILE A 59 -14.05 0.28 7.74
C ILE A 59 -14.24 -1.19 8.13
N VAL A 60 -14.42 -2.05 7.13
CA VAL A 60 -14.63 -3.47 7.33
C VAL A 60 -13.57 -4.25 6.54
N PHE A 61 -12.89 -5.18 7.19
CA PHE A 61 -11.91 -6.06 6.58
C PHE A 61 -12.31 -7.51 6.80
N GLU A 62 -12.56 -8.26 5.72
CA GLU A 62 -13.05 -9.64 5.76
C GLU A 62 -14.27 -9.81 6.68
N GLY A 63 -15.24 -8.92 6.56
CA GLY A 63 -16.46 -8.92 7.35
C GLY A 63 -16.30 -8.46 8.81
N ARG A 64 -15.09 -8.05 9.23
CA ARG A 64 -14.80 -7.58 10.60
C ARG A 64 -14.64 -6.06 10.63
N PRO A 65 -15.34 -5.34 11.52
CA PRO A 65 -15.15 -3.91 11.67
C PRO A 65 -13.76 -3.60 12.21
N LEU A 66 -13.06 -2.66 11.56
CA LEU A 66 -11.73 -2.19 11.96
C LEU A 66 -11.75 -0.80 12.59
N HIS A 67 -12.79 0.01 12.33
CA HIS A 67 -12.81 1.38 12.82
C HIS A 67 -12.70 1.45 14.34
N GLY A 68 -11.87 2.36 14.83
CA GLY A 68 -11.61 2.50 16.27
C GLY A 68 -10.63 1.49 16.87
N LEU A 69 -10.17 0.50 16.09
CA LEU A 69 -9.11 -0.40 16.54
C LEU A 69 -7.74 0.32 16.47
N PRO A 70 -6.84 0.04 17.43
CA PRO A 70 -5.46 0.53 17.35
C PRO A 70 -4.71 -0.16 16.20
N SER A 71 -3.71 0.52 15.62
CA SER A 71 -2.99 0.11 14.41
C SER A 71 -2.42 -1.32 14.48
N TYR A 72 -1.92 -1.74 15.64
CA TYR A 72 -1.40 -3.11 15.80
C TYR A 72 -2.48 -4.17 15.66
N ARG A 73 -3.73 -3.89 16.07
CA ARG A 73 -4.88 -4.80 15.88
C ARG A 73 -5.29 -4.87 14.41
N VAL A 74 -5.27 -3.74 13.72
CA VAL A 74 -5.51 -3.68 12.27
C VAL A 74 -4.46 -4.50 11.54
N ALA A 75 -3.18 -4.31 11.88
CA ALA A 75 -2.10 -5.13 11.33
C ALA A 75 -2.29 -6.61 11.65
N GLN A 76 -2.68 -6.97 12.88
CA GLN A 76 -2.99 -8.36 13.28
C GLN A 76 -4.21 -8.95 12.55
N ALA A 77 -5.13 -8.14 12.07
CA ALA A 77 -6.24 -8.60 11.24
C ALA A 77 -5.80 -9.06 9.84
N GLY A 78 -4.57 -8.71 9.40
CA GLY A 78 -4.00 -9.16 8.14
C GLY A 78 -3.74 -8.05 7.12
N LEU A 79 -3.76 -6.78 7.53
CA LEU A 79 -3.32 -5.67 6.67
C LEU A 79 -1.83 -5.42 6.86
N GLY A 80 -1.06 -5.51 5.77
CA GLY A 80 0.34 -5.06 5.70
C GLY A 80 0.41 -3.63 5.16
N LEU A 81 1.32 -2.83 5.70
CA LEU A 81 1.56 -1.46 5.22
C LEU A 81 3.03 -1.27 4.88
N VAL A 82 3.27 -0.73 3.70
CA VAL A 82 4.54 -0.08 3.32
C VAL A 82 4.29 1.42 3.34
N PRO A 83 4.73 2.12 4.38
CA PRO A 83 4.48 3.55 4.50
C PRO A 83 5.41 4.37 3.61
N GLU A 84 5.03 5.62 3.36
CA GLU A 84 5.92 6.64 2.82
C GLU A 84 7.21 6.75 3.66
N GLY A 85 8.34 7.00 3.00
CA GLY A 85 9.62 7.20 3.68
C GLY A 85 10.32 5.91 4.12
N ARG A 86 9.91 4.75 3.59
CA ARG A 86 10.56 3.43 3.75
C ARG A 86 10.59 2.90 5.19
N GLN A 87 10.94 3.71 6.17
CA GLN A 87 10.95 3.44 7.62
C GLN A 87 11.65 2.11 8.01
N VAL A 88 12.81 1.81 7.39
CA VAL A 88 13.63 0.66 7.78
C VAL A 88 14.36 0.93 9.09
N PHE A 89 14.71 -0.11 9.83
CA PHE A 89 15.55 0.01 11.03
C PHE A 89 17.03 0.17 10.62
N PRO A 90 17.62 1.37 10.76
CA PRO A 90 18.95 1.65 10.23
C PRO A 90 20.07 0.83 10.89
N ASN A 91 19.90 0.48 12.16
CA ASN A 91 20.86 -0.23 12.99
C ASN A 91 20.67 -1.76 13.01
N LEU A 92 19.70 -2.28 12.26
CA LEU A 92 19.51 -3.72 12.04
C LEU A 92 20.00 -4.10 10.65
N THR A 93 20.53 -5.31 10.52
CA THR A 93 20.86 -5.89 9.22
C THR A 93 19.57 -6.13 8.39
N VAL A 94 19.73 -6.34 7.09
CA VAL A 94 18.60 -6.72 6.21
C VAL A 94 17.85 -7.93 6.77
N ARG A 95 18.59 -8.98 7.17
CA ARG A 95 18.00 -10.18 7.74
C ARG A 95 17.23 -9.87 9.04
N GLU A 96 17.81 -9.11 9.95
CA GLU A 96 17.17 -8.73 11.21
C GLU A 96 15.94 -7.84 10.99
N ASN A 97 16.01 -6.88 10.07
CA ASN A 97 14.84 -6.08 9.67
C ASN A 97 13.66 -6.96 9.24
N LEU A 98 13.92 -7.99 8.40
CA LEU A 98 12.89 -8.90 7.93
C LEU A 98 12.33 -9.78 9.05
N VAL A 99 13.19 -10.32 9.90
CA VAL A 99 12.78 -11.21 10.99
C VAL A 99 12.04 -10.46 12.10
N ALA A 100 12.43 -9.22 12.39
CA ALA A 100 11.81 -8.39 13.44
C ALA A 100 10.30 -8.18 13.24
N THR A 101 9.83 -8.21 11.99
CA THR A 101 8.41 -8.02 11.66
C THR A 101 7.69 -9.34 11.32
N ALA A 102 8.41 -10.47 11.32
CA ALA A 102 7.86 -11.75 10.92
C ALA A 102 6.73 -12.20 11.86
N ALA A 103 5.62 -12.59 11.29
CA ALA A 103 4.49 -13.14 12.02
C ALA A 103 3.96 -14.40 11.33
N ARG A 104 3.73 -15.47 12.11
CA ARG A 104 2.98 -16.63 11.63
C ARG A 104 1.50 -16.34 11.81
N ARG A 105 0.77 -16.25 10.70
CA ARG A 105 -0.68 -16.07 10.70
C ARG A 105 -1.33 -17.22 9.94
N ALA A 106 -2.54 -17.61 10.34
CA ALA A 106 -3.41 -18.37 9.47
C ALA A 106 -3.76 -17.49 8.27
N GLY A 107 -3.21 -17.80 7.13
CA GLY A 107 -3.28 -16.95 5.95
C GLY A 107 -3.05 -17.73 4.66
N PRO A 108 -2.27 -17.24 3.72
CA PRO A 108 -2.06 -17.84 2.42
C PRO A 108 -1.54 -19.29 2.54
N ALA A 109 -1.92 -20.13 1.60
CA ALA A 109 -1.46 -21.52 1.53
C ALA A 109 0.08 -21.62 1.54
N GLU A 110 0.74 -20.60 1.02
CA GLU A 110 2.19 -20.44 1.04
C GLU A 110 2.61 -19.18 1.80
N PRO A 111 3.07 -19.30 3.04
CA PRO A 111 3.47 -18.15 3.86
C PRO A 111 4.73 -17.47 3.31
N TRP A 112 4.81 -16.17 3.54
CA TRP A 112 6.03 -15.41 3.29
C TRP A 112 7.12 -15.80 4.28
N THR A 113 8.26 -16.19 3.73
CA THR A 113 9.48 -16.57 4.46
C THR A 113 10.65 -15.73 3.99
N LEU A 114 11.75 -15.73 4.73
CA LEU A 114 13.00 -15.09 4.29
C LEU A 114 13.41 -15.57 2.89
N ALA A 115 13.29 -16.86 2.61
CA ALA A 115 13.64 -17.41 1.30
C ALA A 115 12.78 -16.84 0.18
N ARG A 116 11.46 -16.70 0.39
CA ARG A 116 10.56 -16.09 -0.60
C ARG A 116 10.84 -14.60 -0.80
N VAL A 117 11.10 -13.85 0.29
CA VAL A 117 11.47 -12.44 0.17
C VAL A 117 12.78 -12.26 -0.59
N PHE A 118 13.78 -13.10 -0.33
CA PHE A 118 15.04 -13.07 -1.05
C PHE A 118 14.93 -13.55 -2.51
N ALA A 119 14.01 -14.43 -2.82
CA ALA A 119 13.69 -14.79 -4.20
C ALA A 119 13.00 -13.65 -4.95
N LEU A 120 12.10 -12.90 -4.28
CA LEU A 120 11.46 -11.72 -4.85
C LEU A 120 12.44 -10.54 -5.05
N PHE A 121 13.40 -10.38 -4.12
CA PHE A 121 14.41 -9.32 -4.13
C PHE A 121 15.81 -9.89 -3.94
N PRO A 122 16.46 -10.43 -5.01
CA PRO A 122 17.79 -11.04 -4.93
C PRO A 122 18.88 -10.09 -4.38
N GLN A 123 18.75 -8.79 -4.64
CA GLN A 123 19.67 -7.76 -4.12
C GLN A 123 19.70 -7.74 -2.58
N LEU A 124 18.56 -8.02 -1.93
CA LEU A 124 18.50 -8.11 -0.47
C LEU A 124 19.20 -9.38 0.05
N ALA A 125 19.17 -10.47 -0.71
CA ALA A 125 19.89 -11.70 -0.36
C ALA A 125 21.40 -11.49 -0.35
N GLU A 126 21.93 -10.78 -1.35
CA GLU A 126 23.35 -10.42 -1.44
C GLU A 126 23.78 -9.53 -0.28
N ARG A 127 22.88 -8.66 0.17
CA ARG A 127 23.12 -7.69 1.24
C ARG A 127 22.57 -8.10 2.60
N ARG A 128 22.26 -9.38 2.81
CA ARG A 128 21.59 -9.88 4.02
C ARG A 128 22.26 -9.51 5.36
N GLY A 129 23.58 -9.31 5.36
CA GLY A 129 24.38 -8.90 6.52
C GLY A 129 24.63 -7.40 6.62
N HIS A 130 24.24 -6.58 5.63
CA HIS A 130 24.42 -5.13 5.67
C HIS A 130 23.36 -4.49 6.55
N PHE A 131 23.70 -3.40 7.23
CA PHE A 131 22.75 -2.60 8.00
C PHE A 131 21.80 -1.84 7.09
N GLY A 132 20.58 -1.55 7.57
CA GLY A 132 19.58 -0.76 6.83
C GLY A 132 20.09 0.62 6.40
N SER A 133 21.00 1.23 7.19
CA SER A 133 21.64 2.50 6.87
C SER A 133 22.64 2.43 5.71
N GLN A 134 23.12 1.25 5.37
CA GLN A 134 24.11 1.02 4.28
C GLN A 134 23.46 0.75 2.92
N LEU A 135 22.15 0.62 2.91
CA LEU A 135 21.39 0.33 1.70
C LEU A 135 21.10 1.58 0.88
N SER A 136 21.10 1.44 -0.44
CA SER A 136 20.56 2.45 -1.36
C SER A 136 19.07 2.69 -1.11
N GLY A 137 18.53 3.81 -1.61
CA GLY A 137 17.09 4.10 -1.46
C GLY A 137 16.18 3.03 -2.05
N GLY A 138 16.58 2.39 -3.15
CA GLY A 138 15.84 1.30 -3.77
C GLY A 138 15.88 0.02 -2.93
N GLU A 139 17.05 -0.37 -2.44
CA GLU A 139 17.19 -1.52 -1.54
C GLU A 139 16.42 -1.33 -0.22
N GLN A 140 16.41 -0.11 0.34
CA GLN A 140 15.59 0.21 1.51
C GLN A 140 14.09 0.06 1.22
N GLN A 141 13.65 0.43 0.01
CA GLN A 141 12.24 0.27 -0.38
C GLN A 141 11.87 -1.21 -0.55
N MET A 142 12.74 -2.00 -1.20
CA MET A 142 12.57 -3.46 -1.30
C MET A 142 12.54 -4.10 0.10
N LEU A 143 13.40 -3.63 1.02
CA LEU A 143 13.41 -4.09 2.40
C LEU A 143 12.10 -3.73 3.13
N ALA A 144 11.56 -2.53 2.93
CA ALA A 144 10.28 -2.13 3.51
C ALA A 144 9.12 -2.99 3.01
N ILE A 145 9.08 -3.30 1.69
CA ILE A 145 8.11 -4.24 1.12
C ILE A 145 8.30 -5.63 1.72
N GLY A 146 9.53 -6.15 1.75
CA GLY A 146 9.85 -7.44 2.35
C GLY A 146 9.41 -7.55 3.82
N ARG A 147 9.62 -6.50 4.62
CA ARG A 147 9.16 -6.43 6.01
C ARG A 147 7.63 -6.53 6.12
N ALA A 148 6.91 -5.83 5.27
CA ALA A 148 5.45 -5.91 5.24
C ALA A 148 4.98 -7.33 4.85
N LEU A 149 5.63 -7.96 3.86
CA LEU A 149 5.33 -9.34 3.43
C LEU A 149 5.61 -10.36 4.54
N MET A 150 6.69 -10.18 5.32
CA MET A 150 7.03 -11.06 6.45
C MET A 150 5.97 -11.07 7.56
N THR A 151 5.06 -10.10 7.58
CA THR A 151 3.88 -10.14 8.47
C THR A 151 2.80 -11.12 8.00
N ASN A 152 2.98 -11.75 6.83
CA ASN A 152 2.00 -12.63 6.17
C ASN A 152 0.63 -11.96 6.00
N PRO A 153 0.57 -10.81 5.30
CA PRO A 153 -0.68 -10.07 5.14
C PRO A 153 -1.60 -10.77 4.13
N ARG A 154 -2.91 -10.54 4.27
CA ARG A 154 -3.92 -10.91 3.28
C ARG A 154 -4.20 -9.77 2.30
N MET A 155 -3.84 -8.56 2.70
CA MET A 155 -3.87 -7.38 1.85
C MET A 155 -2.66 -6.50 2.15
N LEU A 156 -2.01 -5.98 1.11
CA LEU A 156 -0.88 -5.06 1.21
C LEU A 156 -1.31 -3.66 0.80
N ILE A 157 -0.91 -2.66 1.58
CA ILE A 157 -1.07 -1.25 1.24
C ILE A 157 0.31 -0.66 0.97
N LEU A 158 0.48 -0.02 -0.18
CA LEU A 158 1.70 0.64 -0.63
C LEU A 158 1.43 2.14 -0.74
N ASP A 159 2.03 2.94 0.16
CA ASP A 159 1.85 4.39 0.18
C ASP A 159 3.10 5.07 -0.40
N GLU A 160 3.01 5.54 -1.65
CA GLU A 160 4.08 6.19 -2.43
C GLU A 160 5.37 5.36 -2.52
N ALA A 161 5.22 4.06 -2.80
CA ALA A 161 6.30 3.08 -2.75
C ALA A 161 7.43 3.29 -3.78
N THR A 162 7.22 4.08 -4.82
CA THR A 162 8.24 4.33 -5.86
C THR A 162 8.75 5.77 -5.88
N GLU A 163 8.29 6.62 -4.95
CA GLU A 163 8.69 8.03 -4.92
C GLU A 163 10.21 8.21 -4.65
N GLY A 164 10.83 9.09 -5.42
CA GLY A 164 12.25 9.40 -5.28
C GLY A 164 13.22 8.27 -5.67
N LEU A 165 12.74 7.25 -6.38
CA LEU A 165 13.58 6.14 -6.84
C LEU A 165 14.02 6.31 -8.30
N ALA A 166 15.19 5.76 -8.61
CA ALA A 166 15.70 5.70 -9.98
C ALA A 166 14.76 4.89 -10.90
N PRO A 167 14.65 5.22 -12.20
CA PRO A 167 13.73 4.56 -13.12
C PRO A 167 13.83 3.03 -13.15
N LEU A 168 15.03 2.48 -13.16
CA LEU A 168 15.24 1.03 -13.17
C LEU A 168 14.71 0.36 -11.90
N VAL A 169 14.92 0.98 -10.74
CA VAL A 169 14.43 0.47 -9.45
C VAL A 169 12.89 0.50 -9.40
N ARG A 170 12.26 1.55 -9.95
CA ARG A 170 10.80 1.60 -10.06
C ARG A 170 10.25 0.43 -10.87
N ILE A 171 10.89 0.10 -12.01
CA ILE A 171 10.51 -1.04 -12.84
C ILE A 171 10.59 -2.34 -12.05
N GLU A 172 11.65 -2.55 -11.27
CA GLU A 172 11.81 -3.75 -10.43
C GLU A 172 10.73 -3.86 -9.36
N ILE A 173 10.40 -2.75 -8.69
CA ILE A 173 9.32 -2.73 -7.69
C ILE A 173 7.97 -3.03 -8.34
N TYR A 174 7.66 -2.45 -9.50
CA TYR A 174 6.40 -2.75 -10.19
C TYR A 174 6.31 -4.21 -10.65
N ARG A 175 7.43 -4.82 -11.11
CA ARG A 175 7.47 -6.27 -11.40
C ARG A 175 7.19 -7.10 -10.15
N ALA A 176 7.81 -6.75 -9.02
CA ALA A 176 7.52 -7.42 -7.76
C ALA A 176 6.02 -7.29 -7.38
N ILE A 177 5.39 -6.13 -7.62
CA ILE A 177 3.95 -5.95 -7.40
C ILE A 177 3.10 -6.83 -8.35
N GLU A 178 3.52 -6.99 -9.61
CA GLU A 178 2.88 -7.91 -10.56
C GLU A 178 2.97 -9.38 -10.07
N ASP A 179 4.12 -9.80 -9.54
CA ASP A 179 4.31 -11.13 -8.95
C ASP A 179 3.43 -11.32 -7.69
N LEU A 180 3.32 -10.30 -6.85
CA LEU A 180 2.44 -10.30 -5.68
C LEU A 180 0.96 -10.42 -6.09
N LYS A 181 0.53 -9.68 -7.13
CA LYS A 181 -0.81 -9.81 -7.72
C LYS A 181 -1.05 -11.23 -8.23
N ALA A 182 -0.10 -11.79 -8.96
CA ALA A 182 -0.20 -13.16 -9.50
C ALA A 182 -0.30 -14.21 -8.40
N SER A 183 0.26 -13.96 -7.21
CA SER A 183 0.11 -14.83 -6.03
C SER A 183 -1.26 -14.73 -5.35
N GLY A 184 -2.17 -13.86 -5.85
CA GLY A 184 -3.50 -13.65 -5.29
C GLY A 184 -3.56 -12.68 -4.11
N LEU A 185 -2.49 -11.95 -3.82
CA LEU A 185 -2.48 -10.93 -2.76
C LEU A 185 -3.32 -9.72 -3.20
N ALA A 186 -4.26 -9.29 -2.35
CA ALA A 186 -4.99 -8.05 -2.57
C ALA A 186 -4.07 -6.85 -2.29
N ILE A 187 -4.09 -5.82 -3.12
CA ILE A 187 -3.15 -4.70 -3.01
C ILE A 187 -3.89 -3.37 -3.19
N LEU A 188 -3.63 -2.42 -2.30
CA LEU A 188 -4.00 -1.01 -2.46
C LEU A 188 -2.73 -0.19 -2.69
N ILE A 189 -2.67 0.55 -3.80
CA ILE A 189 -1.50 1.32 -4.19
C ILE A 189 -1.83 2.81 -4.25
N ILE A 190 -0.98 3.62 -3.66
CA ILE A 190 -0.90 5.07 -3.88
C ILE A 190 0.44 5.32 -4.56
N ASP A 191 0.40 5.81 -5.79
CA ASP A 191 1.61 6.21 -6.53
C ASP A 191 1.26 7.24 -7.62
N LYS A 192 2.28 7.85 -8.24
CA LYS A 192 2.14 8.90 -9.25
C LYS A 192 2.34 8.40 -10.68
N ASP A 193 2.94 7.22 -10.85
CA ASP A 193 3.24 6.65 -12.18
C ASP A 193 1.99 6.02 -12.82
N LEU A 194 1.15 6.88 -13.41
CA LEU A 194 -0.10 6.45 -14.02
C LEU A 194 0.09 5.35 -15.07
N ARG A 195 1.20 5.40 -15.85
CA ARG A 195 1.46 4.40 -16.89
C ARG A 195 1.71 3.01 -16.30
N ALA A 196 2.50 2.94 -15.23
CA ALA A 196 2.74 1.69 -14.54
C ALA A 196 1.45 1.20 -13.84
N LEU A 197 0.72 2.09 -13.18
CA LEU A 197 -0.49 1.75 -12.45
C LEU A 197 -1.62 1.24 -13.36
N THR A 198 -1.84 1.84 -14.53
CA THR A 198 -2.87 1.38 -15.49
C THR A 198 -2.56 0.00 -16.08
N ARG A 199 -1.29 -0.43 -16.05
CA ARG A 199 -0.89 -1.77 -16.50
C ARG A 199 -1.16 -2.84 -15.45
N ILE A 200 -0.97 -2.52 -14.16
CA ILE A 200 -1.01 -3.53 -13.08
C ILE A 200 -2.32 -3.52 -12.29
N ALA A 201 -2.98 -2.37 -12.15
CA ALA A 201 -4.19 -2.26 -11.37
C ALA A 201 -5.44 -2.66 -12.16
N ASP A 202 -6.41 -3.19 -11.44
CA ASP A 202 -7.71 -3.60 -12.00
C ASP A 202 -8.71 -2.43 -11.94
N ARG A 203 -8.63 -1.62 -10.88
CA ARG A 203 -9.57 -0.53 -10.62
C ARG A 203 -8.89 0.65 -9.93
N HIS A 204 -9.42 1.83 -10.19
CA HIS A 204 -8.89 3.09 -9.70
C HIS A 204 -9.97 3.92 -9.02
N TYR A 205 -9.61 4.62 -7.96
CA TYR A 205 -10.38 5.69 -7.34
C TYR A 205 -9.59 6.97 -7.39
N VAL A 206 -10.20 8.04 -7.90
CA VAL A 206 -9.58 9.38 -7.97
C VAL A 206 -10.13 10.23 -6.85
N LEU A 207 -9.23 10.79 -6.05
CA LEU A 207 -9.54 11.64 -4.92
C LEU A 207 -9.27 13.11 -5.25
N GLU A 208 -10.23 13.96 -4.91
CA GLU A 208 -10.08 15.42 -4.91
C GLU A 208 -10.69 15.98 -3.63
N ASN A 209 -9.95 16.84 -2.93
CA ASN A 209 -10.40 17.52 -1.71
C ASN A 209 -11.07 16.58 -0.69
N GLY A 210 -10.48 15.40 -0.47
CA GLY A 210 -10.99 14.42 0.50
C GLY A 210 -12.29 13.73 0.10
N ARG A 211 -12.61 13.66 -1.20
CA ARG A 211 -13.77 12.95 -1.77
C ARG A 211 -13.33 12.09 -2.93
N VAL A 212 -14.04 11.00 -3.18
CA VAL A 212 -13.91 10.24 -4.43
C VAL A 212 -14.73 10.95 -5.50
N VAL A 213 -14.04 11.42 -6.54
CA VAL A 213 -14.67 12.14 -7.67
C VAL A 213 -14.86 11.28 -8.89
N TRP A 214 -14.14 10.16 -8.98
CA TRP A 214 -14.29 9.18 -10.05
C TRP A 214 -13.80 7.80 -9.59
N SER A 215 -14.38 6.75 -10.15
CA SER A 215 -13.90 5.38 -10.02
C SER A 215 -14.18 4.60 -11.30
N GLY A 216 -13.27 3.75 -11.71
CA GLY A 216 -13.41 2.94 -12.92
C GLY A 216 -12.24 1.98 -13.12
N VAL A 217 -12.23 1.28 -14.23
CA VAL A 217 -11.20 0.32 -14.62
C VAL A 217 -10.06 0.99 -15.39
N SER A 218 -8.90 0.29 -15.49
CA SER A 218 -7.71 0.83 -16.15
C SER A 218 -7.95 1.26 -17.60
N ALA A 219 -8.78 0.55 -18.35
CA ALA A 219 -9.09 0.88 -19.75
C ALA A 219 -9.82 2.25 -19.85
N GLU A 220 -10.76 2.52 -18.95
CA GLU A 220 -11.47 3.80 -18.91
C GLU A 220 -10.55 4.94 -18.49
N LEU A 221 -9.70 4.72 -17.47
CA LEU A 221 -8.75 5.71 -17.01
C LEU A 221 -7.72 6.04 -18.09
N ALA A 222 -7.20 5.03 -18.81
CA ALA A 222 -6.17 5.21 -19.85
C ALA A 222 -6.66 6.05 -21.03
N THR A 223 -7.96 6.00 -21.34
CA THR A 223 -8.57 6.73 -22.49
C THR A 223 -9.11 8.11 -22.09
N ASN A 224 -9.34 8.37 -20.81
CA ASN A 224 -9.95 9.61 -20.34
C ASN A 224 -8.90 10.71 -20.05
N ARG A 225 -8.45 11.38 -21.11
CA ARG A 225 -7.44 12.46 -21.02
C ARG A 225 -7.91 13.65 -20.19
N GLU A 226 -9.21 13.99 -20.25
CA GLU A 226 -9.76 15.11 -19.46
C GLU A 226 -9.63 14.83 -17.97
N LEU A 227 -9.97 13.63 -17.53
CA LEU A 227 -9.84 13.19 -16.15
C LEU A 227 -8.35 13.19 -15.69
N GLN A 228 -7.44 12.67 -16.56
CA GLN A 228 -6.00 12.65 -16.25
C GLN A 228 -5.46 14.07 -16.07
N HIS A 229 -5.76 14.97 -16.99
CA HIS A 229 -5.30 16.36 -16.91
C HIS A 229 -5.91 17.10 -15.71
N ARG A 230 -7.22 16.97 -15.51
CA ARG A 230 -7.96 17.70 -14.45
C ARG A 230 -7.53 17.27 -13.05
N TYR A 231 -7.48 15.98 -12.77
CA TYR A 231 -7.33 15.45 -11.41
C TYR A 231 -5.93 14.90 -11.10
N LEU A 232 -5.17 14.48 -12.11
CA LEU A 232 -3.85 13.86 -11.92
C LEU A 232 -2.70 14.78 -12.35
N GLY A 233 -2.98 15.75 -13.22
CA GLY A 233 -1.98 16.74 -13.69
C GLY A 233 -0.99 16.16 -14.71
N VAL A 234 -1.43 15.18 -15.50
CA VAL A 234 -0.65 14.52 -16.56
C VAL A 234 -1.39 14.53 -17.89
#